data_c5b0869f0bc9acd3a7007b2254a32fea
#
_entry.id   c5b0869f0bc9acd3a7007b2254a32fea
#
_cell.length_a   1.000
_cell.length_b   1.000
_cell.length_c   1.000
_cell.angle_alpha   90.00
_cell.angle_beta   90.00
_cell.angle_gamma   90.00
#
_symmetry.space_group_name_H-M   'P 1'
#
loop_
_entity.id
_entity.type
_entity.pdbx_description
1 polymer ?
#
loop_
_entity_poly.entity_id
_entity_poly.type
_entity_poly.pdbx_seq_one_letter_code
_entity_poly.pdbx_strand_id
1 'polypeptide(L)'
;AILLIFLYSPIAVLIFYSFNNGKTTVWKGFTFKWYVQLFRDDNIMNALWNTVIIAVLASVFATILGTAAAIGISNFKGKKRMLIQNASNIPIISPDIVMGVSLMLLFTTLGVIFNFEMGFFTVLISHICFCVPFVVLNVMPRIKRMDQSIYDAALDLGCNQWQAFYKVIIHELMPGIF
;
A
#
# COMPACT_ATOMS: atom_id res chain seq x y z
N ALA A 1 -6.20 -23.62 17.42
CA ALA A 1 -7.62 -23.28 17.61
C ALA A 1 -7.79 -22.21 18.71
N ILE A 2 -7.30 -22.42 19.96
CA ILE A 2 -7.49 -21.50 21.10
C ILE A 2 -6.92 -20.10 20.83
N LEU A 3 -5.71 -19.99 20.27
CA LEU A 3 -5.09 -18.71 19.90
C LEU A 3 -5.93 -17.92 18.89
N LEU A 4 -6.53 -18.58 17.91
CA LEU A 4 -7.39 -17.93 16.92
C LEU A 4 -8.67 -17.40 17.58
N ILE A 5 -9.31 -18.18 18.45
CA ILE A 5 -10.49 -17.74 19.21
C ILE A 5 -10.15 -16.51 20.05
N PHE A 6 -9.02 -16.51 20.73
CA PHE A 6 -8.58 -15.37 21.54
C PHE A 6 -8.30 -14.12 20.68
N LEU A 7 -7.63 -14.28 19.53
CA LEU A 7 -7.32 -13.17 18.63
C LEU A 7 -8.57 -12.58 17.95
N TYR A 8 -9.55 -13.42 17.60
CA TYR A 8 -10.75 -12.96 16.91
C TYR A 8 -11.91 -12.60 17.85
N SER A 9 -11.83 -12.95 19.13
CA SER A 9 -12.89 -12.63 20.11
C SER A 9 -13.23 -11.14 20.22
N PRO A 10 -12.26 -10.19 20.20
CA PRO A 10 -12.59 -8.77 20.24
C PRO A 10 -13.40 -8.32 19.02
N ILE A 11 -13.10 -8.89 17.84
CA ILE A 11 -13.81 -8.60 16.60
C ILE A 11 -15.24 -9.14 16.68
N ALA A 12 -15.41 -10.37 17.18
CA ALA A 12 -16.74 -10.96 17.36
C ALA A 12 -17.60 -10.13 18.33
N VAL A 13 -17.00 -9.63 19.41
CA VAL A 13 -17.65 -8.72 20.37
C VAL A 13 -18.07 -7.42 19.69
N LEU A 14 -17.21 -6.79 18.88
CA LEU A 14 -17.53 -5.57 18.14
C LEU A 14 -18.69 -5.81 17.16
N ILE A 15 -18.67 -6.92 16.42
CA ILE A 15 -19.76 -7.30 15.50
C ILE A 15 -21.08 -7.45 16.29
N PHE A 16 -21.07 -8.16 17.41
CA PHE A 16 -22.25 -8.33 18.24
C PHE A 16 -22.81 -7.00 18.74
N TYR A 17 -21.95 -6.13 19.30
CA TYR A 17 -22.37 -4.82 19.79
C TYR A 17 -22.73 -3.81 18.70
N SER A 18 -22.36 -4.02 17.46
CA SER A 18 -22.77 -3.17 16.33
C SER A 18 -24.29 -3.18 16.11
N PHE A 19 -24.97 -4.23 16.57
CA PHE A 19 -26.43 -4.34 16.54
C PHE A 19 -27.12 -3.82 17.81
N ASN A 20 -26.36 -3.29 18.76
CA ASN A 20 -26.95 -2.75 20.00
C ASN A 20 -27.61 -1.40 19.74
N ASN A 21 -28.85 -1.21 20.20
CA ASN A 21 -29.56 0.07 20.11
C ASN A 21 -28.99 1.15 21.06
N GLY A 22 -28.11 0.77 21.99
CA GLY A 22 -27.42 1.69 22.89
C GLY A 22 -26.10 2.21 22.30
N LYS A 23 -25.65 3.39 22.75
CA LYS A 23 -24.31 3.95 22.43
C LYS A 23 -23.22 3.46 23.38
N THR A 24 -23.56 2.58 24.31
CA THR A 24 -22.66 2.07 25.35
C THR A 24 -22.58 0.56 25.29
N THR A 25 -21.67 -0.04 26.07
CA THR A 25 -21.51 -1.49 26.20
C THR A 25 -22.70 -2.19 26.89
N VAL A 26 -23.69 -1.44 27.40
CA VAL A 26 -24.92 -2.02 27.95
C VAL A 26 -25.86 -2.39 26.80
N TRP A 27 -26.27 -3.66 26.72
CA TRP A 27 -27.20 -4.14 25.71
C TRP A 27 -28.60 -3.55 25.93
N LYS A 28 -29.10 -2.76 24.96
CA LYS A 28 -30.42 -2.11 24.99
C LYS A 28 -31.41 -2.66 23.97
N GLY A 29 -31.05 -3.76 23.28
CA GLY A 29 -31.87 -4.40 22.27
C GLY A 29 -31.22 -4.42 20.89
N PHE A 30 -31.76 -5.26 20.02
CA PHE A 30 -31.26 -5.45 18.66
C PHE A 30 -31.78 -4.37 17.72
N THR A 31 -30.93 -3.78 16.87
CA THR A 31 -31.30 -2.77 15.88
C THR A 31 -30.39 -2.75 14.66
N PHE A 32 -30.95 -2.39 13.51
CA PHE A 32 -30.20 -2.03 12.28
C PHE A 32 -30.12 -0.53 12.05
N LYS A 33 -30.59 0.28 13.00
CA LYS A 33 -30.67 1.74 12.86
C LYS A 33 -29.34 2.37 12.45
N TRP A 34 -28.24 1.91 13.05
CA TRP A 34 -26.91 2.45 12.79
C TRP A 34 -26.43 2.19 11.36
N TYR A 35 -26.76 1.01 10.81
CA TYR A 35 -26.44 0.66 9.42
C TYR A 35 -27.27 1.50 8.44
N VAL A 36 -28.57 1.69 8.72
CA VAL A 36 -29.42 2.57 7.89
C VAL A 36 -28.93 4.02 7.94
N GLN A 37 -28.53 4.50 9.12
CA GLN A 37 -28.00 5.86 9.29
C GLN A 37 -26.66 6.03 8.57
N LEU A 38 -25.77 5.03 8.62
CA LEU A 38 -24.49 5.02 7.92
C LEU A 38 -24.66 5.24 6.42
N PHE A 39 -25.58 4.55 5.78
CA PHE A 39 -25.85 4.71 4.34
C PHE A 39 -26.61 5.99 3.96
N ARG A 40 -27.19 6.68 4.94
CA ARG A 40 -27.90 7.97 4.73
C ARG A 40 -27.05 9.19 5.06
N ASP A 41 -25.91 9.00 5.66
CA ASP A 41 -25.01 10.10 6.03
C ASP A 41 -24.09 10.41 4.86
N ASP A 42 -24.34 11.52 4.17
CA ASP A 42 -23.58 11.97 3.02
C ASP A 42 -22.09 12.20 3.33
N ASN A 43 -21.78 12.63 4.56
CA ASN A 43 -20.38 12.84 4.97
C ASN A 43 -19.63 11.51 5.03
N ILE A 44 -20.26 10.46 5.57
CA ILE A 44 -19.67 9.13 5.66
C ILE A 44 -19.54 8.52 4.25
N MET A 45 -20.56 8.70 3.40
CA MET A 45 -20.52 8.21 2.02
C MET A 45 -19.41 8.89 1.20
N ASN A 46 -19.28 10.20 1.30
CA ASN A 46 -18.22 10.95 0.66
C ASN A 46 -16.82 10.55 1.17
N ALA A 47 -16.68 10.34 2.49
CA ALA A 47 -15.44 9.86 3.07
C ALA A 47 -15.08 8.44 2.57
N LEU A 48 -16.07 7.55 2.46
CA LEU A 48 -15.90 6.21 1.91
C LEU A 48 -15.42 6.25 0.47
N TRP A 49 -16.08 7.05 -0.38
CA TRP A 49 -15.69 7.23 -1.78
C TRP A 49 -14.26 7.76 -1.91
N ASN A 50 -13.91 8.81 -1.17
CA ASN A 50 -12.56 9.34 -1.16
C ASN A 50 -11.53 8.29 -0.73
N THR A 51 -11.85 7.48 0.29
CA THR A 51 -10.98 6.41 0.76
C THR A 51 -10.77 5.34 -0.33
N VAL A 52 -11.84 4.91 -1.00
CA VAL A 52 -11.76 3.91 -2.08
C VAL A 52 -10.93 4.47 -3.26
N ILE A 53 -11.16 5.72 -3.66
CA ILE A 53 -10.41 6.35 -4.74
C ILE A 53 -8.92 6.44 -4.38
N ILE A 54 -8.60 6.91 -3.16
CA ILE A 54 -7.21 6.99 -2.69
C ILE A 54 -6.57 5.60 -2.65
N ALA A 55 -7.27 4.59 -2.15
CA ALA A 55 -6.75 3.23 -2.09
C ALA A 55 -6.41 2.67 -3.48
N VAL A 56 -7.31 2.83 -4.45
CA VAL A 56 -7.08 2.38 -5.84
C VAL A 56 -5.94 3.15 -6.49
N LEU A 57 -5.95 4.48 -6.41
CA LEU A 57 -4.89 5.30 -6.99
C LEU A 57 -3.54 5.02 -6.33
N ALA A 58 -3.50 4.96 -4.99
CA ALA A 58 -2.26 4.67 -4.26
C ALA A 58 -1.71 3.30 -4.62
N SER A 59 -2.55 2.26 -4.73
CA SER A 59 -2.10 0.91 -5.10
C SER A 59 -1.52 0.88 -6.51
N VAL A 60 -2.17 1.52 -7.49
CA VAL A 60 -1.68 1.57 -8.87
C VAL A 60 -0.35 2.32 -8.96
N PHE A 61 -0.29 3.54 -8.42
CA PHE A 61 0.93 4.34 -8.47
C PHE A 61 2.08 3.72 -7.66
N ALA A 62 1.79 3.19 -6.48
CA ALA A 62 2.81 2.52 -5.67
C ALA A 62 3.34 1.26 -6.36
N THR A 63 2.49 0.50 -7.04
CA THR A 63 2.91 -0.69 -7.81
C THR A 63 3.82 -0.30 -8.97
N ILE A 64 3.47 0.71 -9.75
CA ILE A 64 4.29 1.20 -10.86
C ILE A 64 5.64 1.70 -10.35
N LEU A 65 5.63 2.60 -9.37
CA LEU A 65 6.84 3.21 -8.82
C LEU A 65 7.71 2.19 -8.07
N GLY A 66 7.10 1.33 -7.27
CA GLY A 66 7.80 0.30 -6.51
C GLY A 66 8.43 -0.77 -7.40
N THR A 67 7.73 -1.18 -8.47
CA THR A 67 8.28 -2.11 -9.47
C THR A 67 9.43 -1.47 -10.23
N ALA A 68 9.28 -0.24 -10.69
CA ALA A 68 10.35 0.50 -11.34
C ALA A 68 11.57 0.69 -10.43
N ALA A 69 11.33 1.03 -9.15
CA ALA A 69 12.38 1.13 -8.15
C ALA A 69 13.09 -0.20 -7.90
N ALA A 70 12.35 -1.31 -7.79
CA ALA A 70 12.92 -2.65 -7.60
C ALA A 70 13.83 -3.04 -8.78
N ILE A 71 13.38 -2.79 -10.02
CA ILE A 71 14.18 -3.04 -11.23
C ILE A 71 15.43 -2.13 -11.23
N GLY A 72 15.28 -0.84 -10.94
CA GLY A 72 16.39 0.08 -10.83
C GLY A 72 17.43 -0.38 -9.79
N ILE A 73 16.97 -0.75 -8.59
CA ILE A 73 17.84 -1.26 -7.51
C ILE A 73 18.54 -2.57 -7.93
N SER A 74 17.88 -3.42 -8.70
CA SER A 74 18.48 -4.68 -9.16
C SER A 74 19.71 -4.48 -10.04
N ASN A 75 19.77 -3.39 -10.80
CA ASN A 75 20.87 -3.04 -11.68
C ASN A 75 22.12 -2.53 -10.93
N PHE A 76 21.98 -2.09 -9.69
CA PHE A 76 23.12 -1.71 -8.88
C PHE A 76 23.88 -2.93 -8.37
N LYS A 77 25.22 -2.80 -8.23
CA LYS A 77 26.11 -3.87 -7.75
C LYS A 77 26.78 -3.46 -6.42
N GLY A 78 27.16 -4.46 -5.63
CA GLY A 78 27.96 -4.29 -4.43
C GLY A 78 27.32 -3.43 -3.33
N LYS A 79 28.12 -2.60 -2.66
CA LYS A 79 27.71 -1.80 -1.50
C LYS A 79 26.56 -0.83 -1.79
N LYS A 80 26.50 -0.26 -3.00
CA LYS A 80 25.42 0.67 -3.39
C LYS A 80 24.05 0.00 -3.35
N ARG A 81 23.94 -1.22 -3.89
CA ARG A 81 22.68 -2.00 -3.85
C ARG A 81 22.24 -2.28 -2.42
N MET A 82 23.18 -2.73 -1.57
CA MET A 82 22.89 -3.04 -0.17
C MET A 82 22.41 -1.80 0.60
N LEU A 83 23.05 -0.65 0.36
CA LEU A 83 22.70 0.61 1.04
C LEU A 83 21.31 1.10 0.66
N ILE A 84 20.97 1.06 -0.64
CA ILE A 84 19.63 1.45 -1.12
C ILE A 84 18.56 0.47 -0.63
N GLN A 85 18.82 -0.85 -0.65
CA GLN A 85 17.89 -1.85 -0.11
C GLN A 85 17.63 -1.64 1.39
N ASN A 86 18.69 -1.40 2.18
CA ASN A 86 18.53 -1.15 3.60
C ASN A 86 17.75 0.14 3.86
N ALA A 87 18.01 1.21 3.10
CA ALA A 87 17.25 2.45 3.19
C ALA A 87 15.76 2.25 2.83
N SER A 88 15.47 1.44 1.82
CA SER A 88 14.08 1.10 1.44
C SER A 88 13.36 0.26 2.49
N ASN A 89 14.07 -0.43 3.37
CA ASN A 89 13.48 -1.24 4.44
C ASN A 89 13.19 -0.43 5.71
N ILE A 90 13.76 0.77 5.86
CA ILE A 90 13.56 1.62 7.07
C ILE A 90 12.07 1.90 7.31
N PRO A 91 11.25 2.29 6.31
CA PRO A 91 9.83 2.53 6.53
C PRO A 91 9.06 1.29 7.01
N ILE A 92 9.48 0.09 6.61
CA ILE A 92 8.81 -1.17 6.99
C ILE A 92 9.05 -1.52 8.47
N ILE A 93 10.21 -1.13 8.99
CA ILE A 93 10.58 -1.39 10.39
C ILE A 93 10.00 -0.30 11.32
N SER A 94 9.76 0.88 10.78
CA SER A 94 9.22 2.00 11.56
C SER A 94 7.75 1.79 11.91
N PRO A 95 7.31 2.11 13.13
CA PRO A 95 5.88 2.08 13.47
C PRO A 95 5.06 2.99 12.54
N ASP A 96 3.92 2.51 12.08
CA ASP A 96 3.03 3.21 11.14
C ASP A 96 2.67 4.64 11.61
N ILE A 97 2.46 4.79 12.92
CA ILE A 97 2.16 6.10 13.54
C ILE A 97 3.33 7.08 13.35
N VAL A 98 4.57 6.62 13.50
CA VAL A 98 5.76 7.48 13.34
C VAL A 98 5.87 7.96 11.89
N MET A 99 5.66 7.07 10.92
CA MET A 99 5.64 7.42 9.51
C MET A 99 4.52 8.41 9.17
N GLY A 100 3.30 8.15 9.68
CA GLY A 100 2.16 9.05 9.47
C GLY A 100 2.39 10.46 10.03
N VAL A 101 2.89 10.56 11.27
CA VAL A 101 3.20 11.85 11.90
C VAL A 101 4.34 12.56 11.17
N SER A 102 5.37 11.83 10.75
CA SER A 102 6.51 12.41 10.01
C SER A 102 6.08 13.00 8.67
N LEU A 103 5.24 12.28 7.91
CA LEU A 103 4.69 12.78 6.65
C LEU A 103 3.74 13.97 6.87
N MET A 104 2.92 13.94 7.92
CA MET A 104 2.07 15.06 8.29
C MET A 104 2.90 16.32 8.58
N LEU A 105 3.96 16.21 9.39
CA LEU A 105 4.87 17.33 9.70
C LEU A 105 5.57 17.83 8.44
N LEU A 106 6.04 16.92 7.57
CA LEU A 106 6.65 17.28 6.29
C LEU A 106 5.69 18.10 5.43
N PHE A 107 4.47 17.60 5.20
CA PHE A 107 3.49 18.30 4.38
C PHE A 107 3.00 19.60 5.00
N THR A 108 2.86 19.67 6.32
CA THR A 108 2.52 20.93 7.00
C THR A 108 3.61 21.97 6.80
N THR A 109 4.89 21.57 6.96
CA THR A 109 6.02 22.48 6.76
C THR A 109 6.11 22.93 5.30
N LEU A 110 5.98 22.01 4.35
CA LEU A 110 5.97 22.33 2.93
C LEU A 110 4.76 23.19 2.55
N GLY A 111 3.61 22.96 3.15
CA GLY A 111 2.40 23.77 2.96
C GLY A 111 2.61 25.23 3.36
N VAL A 112 3.30 25.47 4.47
CA VAL A 112 3.68 26.83 4.90
C VAL A 112 4.65 27.48 3.92
N ILE A 113 5.65 26.74 3.43
CA ILE A 113 6.68 27.27 2.51
C ILE A 113 6.11 27.56 1.12
N PHE A 114 5.32 26.64 0.60
CA PHE A 114 4.79 26.69 -0.79
C PHE A 114 3.35 27.19 -0.87
N ASN A 115 2.75 27.55 0.25
CA ASN A 115 1.38 28.09 0.35
C ASN A 115 0.32 27.17 -0.27
N PHE A 116 0.35 25.87 0.10
CA PHE A 116 -0.71 24.92 -0.26
C PHE A 116 -1.34 24.31 0.99
N GLU A 117 -2.60 23.93 0.86
CA GLU A 117 -3.36 23.29 1.93
C GLU A 117 -3.24 21.77 1.86
N MET A 118 -3.28 21.12 3.04
CA MET A 118 -3.37 19.65 3.12
C MET A 118 -4.74 19.20 2.64
N GLY A 119 -4.78 18.14 1.84
CA GLY A 119 -6.01 17.61 1.29
C GLY A 119 -5.81 16.26 0.61
N PHE A 120 -6.67 15.97 -0.34
CA PHE A 120 -6.68 14.71 -1.09
C PHE A 120 -5.30 14.31 -1.64
N PHE A 121 -4.58 15.24 -2.26
CA PHE A 121 -3.27 14.97 -2.87
C PHE A 121 -2.19 14.64 -1.84
N THR A 122 -2.16 15.34 -0.71
CA THR A 122 -1.17 15.06 0.34
C THR A 122 -1.39 13.68 0.96
N VAL A 123 -2.66 13.29 1.16
CA VAL A 123 -3.03 11.96 1.65
C VAL A 123 -2.67 10.89 0.61
N LEU A 124 -2.97 11.12 -0.68
CA LEU A 124 -2.63 10.19 -1.76
C LEU A 124 -1.11 9.97 -1.85
N ILE A 125 -0.32 11.04 -1.86
CA ILE A 125 1.14 10.94 -1.92
C ILE A 125 1.69 10.21 -0.69
N SER A 126 1.15 10.49 0.50
CA SER A 126 1.52 9.78 1.73
C SER A 126 1.29 8.28 1.63
N HIS A 127 0.14 7.87 1.09
CA HIS A 127 -0.19 6.45 0.89
C HIS A 127 0.72 5.80 -0.15
N ILE A 128 1.03 6.50 -1.24
CA ILE A 128 1.99 6.01 -2.24
C ILE A 128 3.36 5.80 -1.59
N CYS A 129 3.89 6.80 -0.88
CA CYS A 129 5.18 6.72 -0.19
C CYS A 129 5.23 5.56 0.82
N PHE A 130 4.12 5.31 1.49
CA PHE A 130 3.97 4.22 2.45
C PHE A 130 3.97 2.84 1.78
N CYS A 131 3.28 2.70 0.64
CA CYS A 131 3.13 1.43 -0.06
C CYS A 131 4.35 1.03 -0.90
N VAL A 132 5.10 1.99 -1.47
CA VAL A 132 6.25 1.72 -2.35
C VAL A 132 7.28 0.74 -1.75
N PRO A 133 7.74 0.88 -0.49
CA PRO A 133 8.69 -0.07 0.11
C PRO A 133 8.18 -1.51 0.16
N PHE A 134 6.89 -1.71 0.41
CA PHE A 134 6.27 -3.05 0.44
C PHE A 134 6.26 -3.68 -0.96
N VAL A 135 5.97 -2.89 -2.00
CA VAL A 135 6.05 -3.36 -3.39
C VAL A 135 7.48 -3.75 -3.73
N VAL A 136 8.48 -2.91 -3.39
CA VAL A 136 9.89 -3.22 -3.61
C VAL A 136 10.28 -4.53 -2.91
N LEU A 137 9.84 -4.72 -1.66
CA LEU A 137 10.13 -5.93 -0.88
C LEU A 137 9.55 -7.19 -1.54
N ASN A 138 8.36 -7.11 -2.12
CA ASN A 138 7.69 -8.24 -2.77
C ASN A 138 8.25 -8.53 -4.17
N VAL A 139 8.57 -7.50 -4.94
CA VAL A 139 9.07 -7.64 -6.33
C VAL A 139 10.54 -8.03 -6.38
N MET A 140 11.38 -7.52 -5.46
CA MET A 140 12.83 -7.77 -5.46
C MET A 140 13.24 -9.26 -5.43
N PRO A 141 12.61 -10.15 -4.63
CA PRO A 141 12.93 -11.58 -4.66
C PRO A 141 12.60 -12.23 -6.01
N ARG A 142 11.58 -11.76 -6.70
CA ARG A 142 11.19 -12.25 -8.03
C ARG A 142 12.26 -11.90 -9.06
N ILE A 143 12.70 -10.63 -9.09
CA ILE A 143 13.79 -10.19 -9.97
C ILE A 143 15.06 -11.04 -9.74
N LYS A 144 15.37 -11.37 -8.48
CA LYS A 144 16.56 -12.18 -8.14
C LYS A 144 16.46 -13.64 -8.60
N ARG A 145 15.24 -14.17 -8.70
CA ARG A 145 14.98 -15.56 -9.12
C ARG A 145 14.74 -15.70 -10.63
N MET A 146 14.53 -14.58 -11.32
CA MET A 146 14.32 -14.57 -12.76
C MET A 146 15.56 -15.13 -13.48
N ASP A 147 15.34 -16.08 -14.37
CA ASP A 147 16.40 -16.61 -15.22
C ASP A 147 16.72 -15.60 -16.33
N GLN A 148 17.93 -15.07 -16.31
CA GLN A 148 18.39 -14.09 -17.27
C GLN A 148 18.40 -14.65 -18.71
N SER A 149 18.51 -15.96 -18.85
CA SER A 149 18.51 -16.64 -20.16
C SER A 149 17.21 -16.41 -20.93
N ILE A 150 16.08 -16.24 -20.25
CA ILE A 150 14.78 -15.97 -20.88
C ILE A 150 14.77 -14.58 -21.52
N TYR A 151 15.39 -13.60 -20.85
CA TYR A 151 15.54 -12.25 -21.40
C TYR A 151 16.47 -12.23 -22.61
N ASP A 152 17.62 -12.92 -22.51
CA ASP A 152 18.58 -13.01 -23.59
C ASP A 152 18.00 -13.76 -24.82
N ALA A 153 17.26 -14.85 -24.57
CA ALA A 153 16.55 -15.58 -25.64
C ALA A 153 15.49 -14.68 -26.34
N ALA A 154 14.81 -13.81 -25.63
CA ALA A 154 13.87 -12.88 -26.25
C ALA A 154 14.58 -11.86 -27.16
N LEU A 155 15.77 -11.41 -26.80
CA LEU A 155 16.59 -10.53 -27.64
C LEU A 155 17.09 -11.27 -28.88
N ASP A 156 17.54 -12.53 -28.73
CA ASP A 156 18.00 -13.39 -29.87
C ASP A 156 16.87 -13.68 -30.87
N LEU A 157 15.62 -13.75 -30.37
CA LEU A 157 14.42 -13.89 -31.20
C LEU A 157 13.97 -12.57 -31.86
N GLY A 158 14.79 -11.51 -31.78
CA GLY A 158 14.56 -10.23 -32.44
C GLY A 158 13.69 -9.23 -31.67
N CYS A 159 13.40 -9.47 -30.39
CA CYS A 159 12.77 -8.46 -29.57
C CYS A 159 13.73 -7.31 -29.28
N ASN A 160 13.26 -6.07 -29.38
CA ASN A 160 14.03 -4.96 -28.83
C ASN A 160 13.96 -4.94 -27.29
N GLN A 161 14.84 -4.16 -26.64
CA GLN A 161 14.91 -4.10 -25.16
C GLN A 161 13.56 -3.76 -24.49
N TRP A 162 12.74 -2.88 -25.08
CA TRP A 162 11.43 -2.53 -24.57
C TRP A 162 10.41 -3.67 -24.73
N GLN A 163 10.47 -4.39 -25.84
CA GLN A 163 9.63 -5.57 -26.08
C GLN A 163 9.98 -6.71 -25.13
N ALA A 164 11.27 -7.00 -24.94
CA ALA A 164 11.75 -7.98 -23.98
C ALA A 164 11.36 -7.60 -22.54
N PHE A 165 11.49 -6.33 -22.18
CA PHE A 165 11.05 -5.81 -20.89
C PHE A 165 9.55 -6.05 -20.65
N TYR A 166 8.70 -5.62 -21.58
CA TYR A 166 7.26 -5.70 -21.41
C TYR A 166 6.71 -7.13 -21.52
N LYS A 167 7.21 -7.91 -22.48
CA LYS A 167 6.70 -9.26 -22.74
C LYS A 167 7.26 -10.32 -21.78
N VAL A 168 8.49 -10.14 -21.32
CA VAL A 168 9.19 -11.12 -20.48
C VAL A 168 9.26 -10.66 -19.04
N ILE A 169 9.94 -9.53 -18.77
CA ILE A 169 10.22 -9.12 -17.39
C ILE A 169 8.93 -8.82 -16.64
N ILE A 170 8.01 -8.02 -17.20
CA ILE A 170 6.75 -7.69 -16.51
C ILE A 170 5.92 -8.95 -16.30
N HIS A 171 5.86 -9.85 -17.25
CA HIS A 171 5.09 -11.09 -17.14
C HIS A 171 5.63 -12.00 -16.03
N GLU A 172 6.94 -12.15 -15.94
CA GLU A 172 7.61 -12.90 -14.86
C GLU A 172 7.44 -12.25 -13.48
N LEU A 173 7.30 -10.93 -13.42
CA LEU A 173 7.10 -10.20 -12.18
C LEU A 173 5.64 -10.18 -11.71
N MET A 174 4.67 -10.46 -12.61
CA MET A 174 3.23 -10.45 -12.26
C MET A 174 2.88 -11.17 -10.96
N PRO A 175 3.36 -12.40 -10.69
CA PRO A 175 3.05 -13.08 -9.42
C PRO A 175 3.66 -12.44 -8.16
N GLY A 176 4.48 -11.42 -8.32
CA GLY A 176 5.03 -10.62 -7.22
C GLY A 176 4.40 -9.23 -7.10
N ILE A 177 3.60 -8.86 -8.11
CA ILE A 177 2.85 -7.61 -8.19
C ILE A 177 1.42 -7.81 -7.64
N PHE A 178 0.84 -8.98 -7.87
CA PHE A 178 -0.44 -9.47 -7.35
C PHE A 178 -0.22 -10.44 -6.19
#